data_1e43cd4bdaedf2c22f9fdd75559621ec
#
_entry.id   1e43cd4bdaedf2c22f9fdd75559621ec
#
_cell.length_a   1.000
_cell.length_b   1.000
_cell.length_c   1.000
_cell.angle_alpha   90.00
_cell.angle_beta   90.00
_cell.angle_gamma   90.00
#
_symmetry.space_group_name_H-M   'P 1'
#
loop_
_entity.id
_entity.type
_entity.pdbx_description
1 polymer ?
#
loop_
_entity_poly.entity_id
_entity_poly.type
_entity_poly.pdbx_seq_one_letter_code
_entity_poly.pdbx_strand_id
1 'polypeptide(L)'
;ERVPCALAPSTAPTIEQGFASVSRFFPGMRVPLAEIDEEIMQATLGPVRRGKAQCFEDQYLSTGGQLYELIAGHDRFIADLRPLLEPLLARRGLAFGICCHPYDLASALIAEEAGVLLSDGRGNPLDAPLTVDADVAWAGYANAAIRAQIEPALTVALRTRGLL
;
A
#
# COMPACT_ATOMS: atom_id res chain seq x y z
N GLU A 1 -20.62 -17.14 -23.31
CA GLU A 1 -19.39 -16.83 -24.06
C GLU A 1 -18.36 -16.25 -23.08
N ARG A 2 -17.15 -16.79 -23.05
CA ARG A 2 -16.08 -16.27 -22.18
C ARG A 2 -15.34 -15.20 -22.96
N VAL A 3 -15.35 -13.97 -22.45
CA VAL A 3 -14.56 -12.88 -23.03
C VAL A 3 -13.22 -12.84 -22.29
N PRO A 4 -12.06 -12.77 -22.98
CA PRO A 4 -10.78 -12.57 -22.35
C PRO A 4 -10.79 -11.28 -21.51
N CYS A 5 -10.42 -11.38 -20.23
CA CYS A 5 -10.22 -10.20 -19.40
C CYS A 5 -8.77 -9.72 -19.60
N ALA A 6 -8.59 -8.52 -20.11
CA ALA A 6 -7.27 -7.90 -20.18
C ALA A 6 -6.98 -7.25 -18.82
N LEU A 7 -6.07 -7.84 -18.08
CA LEU A 7 -5.55 -7.24 -16.85
C LEU A 7 -4.48 -6.21 -17.22
N ALA A 8 -4.66 -4.96 -16.83
CA ALA A 8 -3.71 -3.89 -17.05
C ALA A 8 -3.79 -2.87 -15.91
N PRO A 9 -2.68 -2.62 -15.22
CA PRO A 9 -2.61 -1.59 -14.19
C PRO A 9 -3.01 -0.21 -14.73
N SER A 10 -3.47 0.66 -13.85
CA SER A 10 -3.86 2.02 -14.22
C SER A 10 -2.68 2.79 -14.85
N THR A 11 -2.93 3.45 -15.97
CA THR A 11 -1.97 4.37 -16.62
C THR A 11 -2.12 5.81 -16.17
N ALA A 12 -3.00 6.09 -15.20
CA ALA A 12 -3.21 7.43 -14.68
C ALA A 12 -1.89 8.00 -14.09
N PRO A 13 -1.55 9.27 -14.38
CA PRO A 13 -0.30 9.85 -13.92
C PRO A 13 -0.34 10.28 -12.45
N THR A 14 -1.52 10.34 -11.81
CA THR A 14 -1.72 10.78 -10.43
C THR A 14 -2.75 9.91 -9.73
N ILE A 15 -2.82 9.98 -8.40
CA ILE A 15 -3.89 9.34 -7.62
C ILE A 15 -5.17 10.18 -7.57
N GLU A 16 -5.18 11.40 -8.11
CA GLU A 16 -6.36 12.28 -8.10
C GLU A 16 -7.53 11.60 -8.82
N GLN A 17 -8.71 11.58 -8.18
CA GLN A 17 -9.92 10.89 -8.66
C GLN A 17 -9.74 9.38 -8.86
N GLY A 18 -8.85 8.76 -8.09
CA GLY A 18 -8.61 7.32 -8.11
C GLY A 18 -8.59 6.73 -6.70
N PHE A 19 -8.47 5.41 -6.63
CA PHE A 19 -8.31 4.70 -5.37
C PHE A 19 -6.85 4.62 -4.98
N ALA A 20 -6.56 4.99 -3.73
CA ALA A 20 -5.22 4.87 -3.14
C ALA A 20 -5.37 4.80 -1.62
N SER A 21 -4.68 3.88 -0.96
CA SER A 21 -4.84 3.68 0.49
C SER A 21 -3.66 2.99 1.16
N VAL A 22 -3.55 3.22 2.47
CA VAL A 22 -2.73 2.41 3.38
C VAL A 22 -3.64 1.47 4.16
N SER A 23 -3.32 0.17 4.16
CA SER A 23 -4.11 -0.87 4.82
C SER A 23 -4.18 -0.68 6.34
N ARG A 24 -5.41 -0.67 6.90
CA ARG A 24 -5.66 -0.47 8.34
C ARG A 24 -6.87 -1.24 8.87
N PHE A 25 -7.16 -2.42 8.31
CA PHE A 25 -8.40 -3.16 8.65
C PHE A 25 -8.43 -3.69 10.08
N PHE A 26 -7.28 -4.06 10.67
CA PHE A 26 -7.26 -4.62 12.02
C PHE A 26 -7.05 -3.57 13.11
N PRO A 27 -7.59 -3.79 14.32
CA PRO A 27 -7.34 -2.92 15.47
C PRO A 27 -5.86 -2.89 15.87
N GLY A 28 -5.48 -1.83 16.59
CA GLY A 28 -4.16 -1.66 17.19
C GLY A 28 -3.43 -0.43 16.66
N MET A 29 -3.18 -0.36 15.35
CA MET A 29 -2.41 0.73 14.72
C MET A 29 -3.20 1.54 13.69
N ARG A 30 -4.53 1.49 13.73
CA ARG A 30 -5.38 2.22 12.78
C ARG A 30 -5.11 3.72 12.75
N VAL A 31 -4.89 4.34 13.92
CA VAL A 31 -4.65 5.79 13.99
C VAL A 31 -3.32 6.17 13.35
N PRO A 32 -2.16 5.63 13.76
CA PRO A 32 -0.90 5.92 13.08
C PRO A 32 -0.89 5.60 11.58
N LEU A 33 -1.56 4.53 11.16
CA LEU A 33 -1.67 4.19 9.72
C LEU A 33 -2.54 5.20 8.98
N ALA A 34 -3.63 5.68 9.58
CA ALA A 34 -4.46 6.73 9.00
C ALA A 34 -3.72 8.08 8.93
N GLU A 35 -2.88 8.40 9.91
CA GLU A 35 -2.03 9.59 9.88
C GLU A 35 -0.99 9.50 8.74
N ILE A 36 -0.35 8.33 8.55
CA ILE A 36 0.58 8.09 7.43
C ILE A 36 -0.14 8.24 6.09
N ASP A 37 -1.33 7.63 5.96
CA ASP A 37 -2.16 7.71 4.76
C ASP A 37 -2.50 9.17 4.43
N GLU A 38 -3.03 9.93 5.40
CA GLU A 38 -3.39 11.34 5.23
C GLU A 38 -2.17 12.21 4.84
N GLU A 39 -1.01 11.99 5.47
CA GLU A 39 0.23 12.71 5.14
C GLU A 39 0.67 12.44 3.70
N ILE A 40 0.59 11.18 3.23
CA ILE A 40 0.90 10.81 1.85
C ILE A 40 -0.07 11.50 0.90
N MET A 41 -1.38 11.45 1.18
CA MET A 41 -2.40 12.05 0.33
C MET A 41 -2.23 13.58 0.23
N GLN A 42 -1.99 14.26 1.35
CA GLN A 42 -1.77 15.70 1.37
C GLN A 42 -0.46 16.12 0.68
N ALA A 43 0.62 15.36 0.87
CA ALA A 43 1.89 15.63 0.20
C ALA A 43 1.78 15.45 -1.34
N THR A 44 0.95 14.52 -1.78
CA THR A 44 0.77 14.17 -3.19
C THR A 44 -0.25 15.07 -3.91
N LEU A 45 -1.39 15.35 -3.25
CA LEU A 45 -2.53 16.07 -3.84
C LEU A 45 -2.65 17.52 -3.39
N GLY A 46 -1.81 17.93 -2.44
CA GLY A 46 -1.92 19.23 -1.78
C GLY A 46 -3.05 19.28 -0.74
N PRO A 47 -3.33 20.47 -0.20
CA PRO A 47 -4.31 20.63 0.87
C PRO A 47 -5.73 20.24 0.42
N VAL A 48 -6.52 19.76 1.37
CA VAL A 48 -7.92 19.37 1.13
C VAL A 48 -8.71 20.55 0.55
N ARG A 49 -9.39 20.30 -0.55
CA ARG A 49 -10.25 21.28 -1.24
C ARG A 49 -11.69 21.09 -0.81
N ARG A 50 -12.27 22.10 -0.19
CA ARG A 50 -13.66 22.06 0.29
C ARG A 50 -14.64 21.66 -0.83
N GLY A 51 -15.48 20.66 -0.56
CA GLY A 51 -16.49 20.16 -1.49
C GLY A 51 -15.93 19.31 -2.65
N LYS A 52 -14.69 18.83 -2.53
CA LYS A 52 -14.06 17.92 -3.49
C LYS A 52 -13.63 16.64 -2.81
N ALA A 53 -13.97 15.50 -3.40
CA ALA A 53 -13.32 14.24 -3.11
C ALA A 53 -12.10 14.13 -4.02
N GLN A 54 -10.89 14.22 -3.46
CA GLN A 54 -9.66 14.26 -4.23
C GLN A 54 -9.12 12.85 -4.53
N CYS A 55 -9.33 11.92 -3.61
CA CYS A 55 -8.94 10.52 -3.72
C CYS A 55 -9.97 9.65 -2.99
N PHE A 56 -10.01 8.38 -3.28
CA PHE A 56 -10.89 7.41 -2.65
C PHE A 56 -10.06 6.31 -1.99
N GLU A 57 -10.61 5.66 -0.96
CA GLU A 57 -10.02 4.45 -0.40
C GLU A 57 -10.99 3.28 -0.49
N ASP A 58 -10.45 2.11 -0.72
CA ASP A 58 -11.10 0.83 -0.53
C ASP A 58 -10.21 -0.07 0.31
N GLN A 59 -10.77 -0.69 1.33
CA GLN A 59 -10.04 -1.51 2.29
C GLN A 59 -10.27 -2.99 1.99
N TYR A 60 -9.59 -3.52 1.00
CA TYR A 60 -9.63 -4.95 0.70
C TYR A 60 -8.93 -5.76 1.78
N LEU A 61 -9.64 -6.74 2.34
CA LEU A 61 -9.16 -7.51 3.48
C LEU A 61 -8.01 -8.47 3.14
N SER A 62 -7.89 -8.93 1.89
CA SER A 62 -6.85 -9.87 1.49
C SER A 62 -5.80 -9.22 0.60
N THR A 63 -4.52 -9.52 0.85
CA THR A 63 -3.41 -9.05 0.02
C THR A 63 -3.55 -9.48 -1.45
N GLY A 64 -3.98 -10.72 -1.70
CA GLY A 64 -4.26 -11.17 -3.07
C GLY A 64 -5.35 -10.36 -3.76
N GLY A 65 -6.40 -9.93 -3.03
CA GLY A 65 -7.42 -9.01 -3.53
C GLY A 65 -6.85 -7.63 -3.82
N GLN A 66 -6.01 -7.08 -2.94
CA GLN A 66 -5.34 -5.79 -3.14
C GLN A 66 -4.43 -5.80 -4.38
N LEU A 67 -3.65 -6.87 -4.57
CA LEU A 67 -2.83 -7.04 -5.77
C LEU A 67 -3.70 -7.14 -7.03
N TYR A 68 -4.85 -7.84 -6.94
CA TYR A 68 -5.81 -7.91 -8.05
C TYR A 68 -6.35 -6.52 -8.42
N GLU A 69 -6.71 -5.68 -7.45
CA GLU A 69 -7.22 -4.33 -7.72
C GLU A 69 -6.18 -3.45 -8.44
N LEU A 70 -4.89 -3.59 -8.08
CA LEU A 70 -3.78 -2.95 -8.81
C LEU A 70 -3.64 -3.49 -10.24
N ILE A 71 -3.65 -4.83 -10.40
CA ILE A 71 -3.52 -5.49 -11.72
C ILE A 71 -4.71 -5.16 -12.63
N ALA A 72 -5.91 -5.07 -12.07
CA ALA A 72 -7.14 -4.76 -12.80
C ALA A 72 -7.27 -3.26 -13.15
N GLY A 73 -6.37 -2.42 -12.63
CA GLY A 73 -6.36 -0.98 -12.89
C GLY A 73 -7.39 -0.18 -12.10
N HIS A 74 -8.01 -0.79 -11.08
CA HIS A 74 -8.94 -0.12 -10.19
C HIS A 74 -8.19 0.77 -9.22
N ASP A 75 -7.20 0.21 -8.53
CA ASP A 75 -6.38 0.93 -7.58
C ASP A 75 -5.08 1.45 -8.22
N ARG A 76 -4.62 2.59 -7.73
CA ARG A 76 -3.39 3.25 -8.17
C ARG A 76 -2.25 3.07 -7.19
N PHE A 77 -2.58 2.94 -5.91
CA PHE A 77 -1.62 2.72 -4.83
C PHE A 77 -2.28 1.98 -3.68
N ILE A 78 -1.61 0.96 -3.18
CA ILE A 78 -1.96 0.26 -1.94
C ILE A 78 -0.67 -0.05 -1.19
N ALA A 79 -0.68 0.11 0.13
CA ALA A 79 0.43 -0.34 0.97
C ALA A 79 -0.06 -1.04 2.23
N ASP A 80 0.58 -2.14 2.62
CA ASP A 80 0.46 -2.74 3.94
C ASP A 80 1.75 -2.49 4.73
N LEU A 81 1.69 -1.47 5.57
CA LEU A 81 2.83 -1.00 6.36
C LEU A 81 2.79 -1.49 7.80
N ARG A 82 1.82 -2.34 8.16
CA ARG A 82 1.61 -2.79 9.54
C ARG A 82 2.88 -3.38 10.18
N PRO A 83 3.66 -4.25 9.52
CA PRO A 83 4.89 -4.78 10.09
C PRO A 83 5.93 -3.70 10.43
N LEU A 84 5.98 -2.61 9.67
CA LEU A 84 6.92 -1.51 9.95
C LEU A 84 6.60 -0.78 11.26
N LEU A 85 5.37 -0.89 11.77
CA LEU A 85 4.93 -0.21 12.99
C LEU A 85 5.21 -1.02 14.27
N GLU A 86 5.80 -2.21 14.16
CA GLU A 86 6.15 -3.03 15.32
C GLU A 86 6.91 -2.28 16.41
N PRO A 87 7.93 -1.43 16.12
CA PRO A 87 8.61 -0.65 17.15
C PRO A 87 7.70 0.34 17.91
N LEU A 88 6.65 0.83 17.27
CA LEU A 88 5.66 1.71 17.93
C LEU A 88 4.74 0.92 18.84
N LEU A 89 4.34 -0.29 18.45
CA LEU A 89 3.53 -1.18 19.27
C LEU A 89 4.32 -1.65 20.50
N ALA A 90 5.56 -2.09 20.31
CA ALA A 90 6.42 -2.55 21.39
C ALA A 90 6.61 -1.47 22.49
N ARG A 91 6.79 -0.21 22.10
CA ARG A 91 6.85 0.93 23.06
C ARG A 91 5.57 1.11 23.88
N ARG A 92 4.44 0.62 23.38
CA ARG A 92 3.14 0.69 24.07
C ARG A 92 2.79 -0.62 24.81
N GLY A 93 3.69 -1.60 24.81
CA GLY A 93 3.43 -2.94 25.37
C GLY A 93 2.37 -3.72 24.59
N LEU A 94 2.21 -3.44 23.32
CA LEU A 94 1.24 -4.06 22.42
C LEU A 94 1.96 -4.93 21.37
N ALA A 95 1.20 -5.86 20.77
CA ALA A 95 1.65 -6.68 19.64
C ALA A 95 0.63 -6.61 18.50
N PHE A 96 1.05 -6.99 17.31
CA PHE A 96 0.13 -7.18 16.19
C PHE A 96 -0.80 -8.37 16.42
N GLY A 97 -2.00 -8.31 15.84
CA GLY A 97 -2.84 -9.48 15.70
C GLY A 97 -2.34 -10.34 14.53
N ILE A 98 -2.59 -9.91 13.31
CA ILE A 98 -2.16 -10.58 12.08
C ILE A 98 -1.66 -9.53 11.07
N CYS A 99 -0.60 -9.85 10.35
CA CYS A 99 -0.06 -9.06 9.24
C CYS A 99 -0.14 -9.84 7.92
N CYS A 100 0.41 -9.27 6.86
CA CYS A 100 0.65 -9.97 5.62
C CYS A 100 1.84 -10.93 5.79
N HIS A 101 1.73 -12.12 5.24
CA HIS A 101 2.78 -13.14 5.23
C HIS A 101 3.23 -13.44 3.79
N PRO A 102 4.35 -14.13 3.57
CA PRO A 102 4.82 -14.44 2.23
C PRO A 102 3.82 -15.17 1.35
N TYR A 103 2.99 -16.06 1.92
CA TYR A 103 1.96 -16.78 1.15
C TYR A 103 0.80 -15.88 0.71
N ASP A 104 0.54 -14.76 1.38
CA ASP A 104 -0.46 -13.78 0.98
C ASP A 104 -0.01 -13.00 -0.27
N LEU A 105 1.30 -12.99 -0.55
CA LEU A 105 1.93 -12.37 -1.70
C LEU A 105 2.12 -13.35 -2.88
N ALA A 106 1.44 -14.48 -2.90
CA ALA A 106 1.57 -15.49 -3.97
C ALA A 106 1.28 -14.95 -5.37
N SER A 107 0.52 -13.86 -5.50
CA SER A 107 0.25 -13.18 -6.78
C SER A 107 1.19 -12.00 -7.08
N ALA A 108 2.22 -11.74 -6.25
CA ALA A 108 3.14 -10.62 -6.45
C ALA A 108 3.87 -10.70 -7.80
N LEU A 109 4.38 -11.88 -8.18
CA LEU A 109 5.01 -12.07 -9.49
C LEU A 109 4.05 -11.76 -10.64
N ILE A 110 2.78 -12.14 -10.52
CA ILE A 110 1.76 -11.83 -11.54
C ILE A 110 1.55 -10.32 -11.63
N ALA A 111 1.55 -9.63 -10.49
CA ALA A 111 1.42 -8.18 -10.45
C ALA A 111 2.60 -7.48 -11.13
N GLU A 112 3.83 -7.92 -10.85
CA GLU A 112 5.04 -7.37 -11.49
C GLU A 112 5.05 -7.62 -13.01
N GLU A 113 4.72 -8.84 -13.45
CA GLU A 113 4.61 -9.18 -14.88
C GLU A 113 3.50 -8.38 -15.59
N ALA A 114 2.44 -8.00 -14.88
CA ALA A 114 1.40 -7.11 -15.39
C ALA A 114 1.85 -5.64 -15.44
N GLY A 115 2.95 -5.27 -14.78
CA GLY A 115 3.50 -3.91 -14.77
C GLY A 115 3.27 -3.12 -13.48
N VAL A 116 2.73 -3.73 -12.44
CA VAL A 116 2.69 -3.15 -11.09
C VAL A 116 4.10 -3.08 -10.52
N LEU A 117 4.44 -1.98 -9.87
CA LEU A 117 5.72 -1.84 -9.17
C LEU A 117 5.52 -2.17 -7.69
N LEU A 118 6.30 -3.10 -7.17
CA LEU A 118 6.26 -3.50 -5.76
C LEU A 118 7.53 -3.06 -5.02
N SER A 119 7.38 -2.77 -3.72
CA SER A 119 8.50 -2.51 -2.80
C SER A 119 8.20 -3.06 -1.41
N ASP A 120 9.23 -3.11 -0.55
CA ASP A 120 9.13 -3.50 0.88
C ASP A 120 8.50 -2.40 1.78
N GLY A 121 7.88 -1.37 1.19
CA GLY A 121 7.39 -0.19 1.90
C GLY A 121 8.48 0.80 2.32
N ARG A 122 9.76 0.45 2.18
CA ARG A 122 10.93 1.31 2.43
C ARG A 122 11.62 1.76 1.14
N GLY A 123 11.09 1.35 0.00
CA GLY A 123 11.60 1.67 -1.33
C GLY A 123 12.57 0.63 -1.92
N ASN A 124 12.93 -0.41 -1.17
CA ASN A 124 13.73 -1.51 -1.70
C ASN A 124 12.86 -2.52 -2.46
N PRO A 125 13.45 -3.39 -3.30
CA PRO A 125 12.72 -4.51 -3.89
C PRO A 125 12.01 -5.34 -2.82
N LEU A 126 10.80 -5.82 -3.14
CA LEU A 126 10.07 -6.69 -2.25
C LEU A 126 10.79 -8.03 -2.15
N ASP A 127 11.25 -8.34 -0.96
CA ASP A 127 11.92 -9.60 -0.61
C ASP A 127 11.46 -10.06 0.76
N ALA A 128 11.23 -11.35 0.91
CA ALA A 128 10.78 -11.93 2.17
C ALA A 128 11.25 -13.40 2.28
N PRO A 129 11.57 -13.86 3.50
CA PRO A 129 11.90 -15.26 3.71
C PRO A 129 10.68 -16.14 3.41
N LEU A 130 10.88 -17.28 2.75
CA LEU A 130 9.81 -18.25 2.46
C LEU A 130 9.47 -19.05 3.72
N THR A 131 8.91 -18.39 4.70
CA THR A 131 8.38 -18.98 5.93
C THR A 131 6.91 -18.64 6.10
N VAL A 132 6.19 -19.36 6.95
CA VAL A 132 4.76 -19.12 7.19
C VAL A 132 4.49 -18.07 8.27
N ASP A 133 5.52 -17.62 8.96
CA ASP A 133 5.44 -16.79 10.16
C ASP A 133 6.07 -15.41 9.99
N ALA A 134 6.75 -15.15 8.86
CA ALA A 134 7.34 -13.83 8.62
C ALA A 134 6.26 -12.79 8.30
N ASP A 135 6.28 -11.68 9.02
CA ASP A 135 5.48 -10.52 8.69
C ASP A 135 6.12 -9.71 7.56
N VAL A 136 5.37 -9.40 6.51
CA VAL A 136 5.87 -8.70 5.33
C VAL A 136 5.15 -7.37 5.13
N ALA A 137 5.92 -6.28 5.15
CA ALA A 137 5.44 -4.99 4.68
C ALA A 137 5.62 -4.88 3.17
N TRP A 138 4.67 -4.25 2.50
CA TRP A 138 4.78 -4.01 1.06
C TRP A 138 4.03 -2.76 0.63
N ALA A 139 4.43 -2.21 -0.50
CA ALA A 139 3.75 -1.14 -1.20
C ALA A 139 3.69 -1.45 -2.69
N GLY A 140 2.52 -1.25 -3.29
CA GLY A 140 2.25 -1.46 -4.70
C GLY A 140 1.79 -0.19 -5.39
N TYR A 141 2.34 0.06 -6.56
CA TYR A 141 2.08 1.23 -7.38
C TYR A 141 1.67 0.79 -8.78
N ALA A 142 0.57 1.32 -9.29
CA ALA A 142 0.07 0.96 -10.62
C ALA A 142 1.08 1.26 -11.75
N ASN A 143 1.93 2.27 -11.58
CA ASN A 143 2.95 2.65 -12.56
C ASN A 143 4.05 3.54 -11.95
N ALA A 144 5.09 3.83 -12.75
CA ALA A 144 6.24 4.61 -12.32
C ALA A 144 5.92 6.07 -11.95
N ALA A 145 4.91 6.69 -12.58
CA ALA A 145 4.51 8.05 -12.26
C ALA A 145 3.86 8.13 -10.87
N ILE A 146 3.02 7.16 -10.52
CA ILE A 146 2.43 7.02 -9.19
C ILE A 146 3.53 6.78 -8.15
N ARG A 147 4.45 5.85 -8.41
CA ARG A 147 5.59 5.57 -7.52
C ARG A 147 6.41 6.82 -7.25
N ALA A 148 6.77 7.57 -8.29
CA ALA A 148 7.59 8.77 -8.17
C ALA A 148 6.94 9.88 -7.32
N GLN A 149 5.62 9.91 -7.24
CA GLN A 149 4.88 10.88 -6.42
C GLN A 149 4.73 10.41 -4.96
N ILE A 150 4.42 9.14 -4.76
CA ILE A 150 4.04 8.61 -3.44
C ILE A 150 5.24 8.18 -2.61
N GLU A 151 6.22 7.51 -3.20
CA GLU A 151 7.34 6.93 -2.45
C GLU A 151 8.16 7.96 -1.66
N PRO A 152 8.40 9.19 -2.15
CA PRO A 152 9.04 10.23 -1.35
C PRO A 152 8.20 10.65 -0.13
N ALA A 153 6.89 10.80 -0.30
CA ALA A 153 5.97 11.16 0.79
C ALA A 153 5.89 10.04 1.84
N LEU A 154 5.77 8.79 1.40
CA LEU A 154 5.82 7.60 2.26
C LEU A 154 7.13 7.54 3.06
N THR A 155 8.27 7.75 2.39
CA THR A 155 9.59 7.79 3.05
C THR A 155 9.65 8.86 4.13
N VAL A 156 9.15 10.06 3.89
CA VAL A 156 9.10 11.15 4.87
C VAL A 156 8.21 10.77 6.04
N ALA A 157 7.00 10.25 5.80
CA ALA A 157 6.05 9.88 6.83
C ALA A 157 6.60 8.77 7.75
N LEU A 158 7.33 7.79 7.21
CA LEU A 158 7.99 6.74 7.98
C LEU A 158 9.18 7.28 8.80
N ARG A 159 10.05 8.11 8.20
CA ARG A 159 11.21 8.71 8.89
C ARG A 159 10.79 9.59 10.06
N THR A 160 9.76 10.40 9.90
CA THR A 160 9.23 11.27 10.96
C THR A 160 8.83 10.46 12.20
N ARG A 161 8.47 9.20 12.02
CA ARG A 161 8.08 8.27 13.08
C ARG A 161 9.21 7.37 13.58
N GLY A 162 10.42 7.50 13.02
CA GLY A 162 11.57 6.65 13.35
C GLY A 162 11.37 5.17 12.93
N LEU A 163 10.74 4.97 11.78
CA LEU A 163 10.46 3.64 11.20
C LEU A 163 11.38 3.29 10.02
N LEU A 164 12.24 4.23 9.64
CA LEU A 164 13.33 4.10 8.68
C LEU A 164 14.63 4.55 9.32
#